data_e7c35bae5973ad84c04542ed3f5646e7
#
_entry.id   e7c35bae5973ad84c04542ed3f5646e7
#
_cell.length_a   1.000
_cell.length_b   1.000
_cell.length_c   1.000
_cell.angle_alpha   90.00
_cell.angle_beta   90.00
_cell.angle_gamma   90.00
#
_symmetry.space_group_name_H-M   'P 1'
#
loop_
_entity.id
_entity.type
_entity.pdbx_description
1 polymer ?
#
loop_
_entity_poly.entity_id
_entity_poly.type
_entity_poly.pdbx_seq_one_letter_code
_entity_poly.pdbx_strand_id
1 'polypeptide(L)'
;SPDDCATIVDEHVEPLTTDDAPELVIIQVYITNAYRAYRIADLYRSRGSFVCLGGLHVTSLPAEAAPHADAIFIGPGEQTFPSFLEDFRAGRAQQVYRSGSGRTLERIPPIRRDLIRRSRYLVPNSIVVSRGCPQHCDFCYKDAFFQGGRGFYTQRVNDALAEIDRLPGSHLYFLDDHLLGDRRFAESLFDGMRGMRRVFQGAATVDSILRGDLIERAAEAGMRSIFVGFETLAPENLKRSNKRQNLGRDYKAVADRLHSLGIMVNGSFVFGMDDDDDDVFQRTVDWAITHGITTATFHIQTPYPGTQLHARMIREGRIVTQDWNLYDTRHVVYRPVKLAPDALKSGYDWAYREFYRWSSIASASLHHGELKHQAKHFFYAAGWKKFEPLWDLIIRARQLNWATPLLEAVLSRVTRAKSPRPAPLAEPFNILEQQIPANSGTAVHELLNLHERA
;
A
#
# COMPACT_ATOMS: atom_id res chain seq x y z
N SER A 1 8.34 -1.87 -25.35
CA SER A 1 9.01 -1.39 -26.58
C SER A 1 8.62 0.05 -26.83
N PRO A 2 9.46 0.88 -27.50
CA PRO A 2 9.05 2.20 -27.99
C PRO A 2 7.83 2.15 -28.94
N ASP A 3 7.59 1.01 -29.55
CA ASP A 3 6.48 0.80 -30.50
C ASP A 3 5.16 0.42 -29.81
N ASP A 4 5.17 0.12 -28.50
CA ASP A 4 3.96 -0.23 -27.78
C ASP A 4 3.16 1.05 -27.43
N CYS A 5 1.91 1.13 -27.88
CA CYS A 5 0.97 2.14 -27.43
C CYS A 5 0.23 1.63 -26.18
N ALA A 6 0.49 2.22 -25.02
CA ALA A 6 -0.13 1.82 -23.76
C ALA A 6 -1.07 2.93 -23.24
N THR A 7 -2.25 2.54 -22.79
CA THR A 7 -3.22 3.40 -22.10
C THR A 7 -3.54 2.81 -20.73
N ILE A 8 -3.65 3.66 -19.71
CA ILE A 8 -4.12 3.27 -18.38
C ILE A 8 -5.48 3.89 -18.13
N VAL A 9 -6.45 3.08 -17.74
CA VAL A 9 -7.78 3.53 -17.30
C VAL A 9 -7.95 3.13 -15.83
N ASP A 10 -8.25 4.13 -15.00
CA ASP A 10 -8.59 3.95 -13.59
C ASP A 10 -10.05 4.35 -13.39
N GLU A 11 -10.94 3.38 -13.19
CA GLU A 11 -12.38 3.60 -13.05
C GLU A 11 -12.75 4.44 -11.80
N HIS A 12 -11.83 4.64 -10.84
CA HIS A 12 -12.06 5.56 -9.72
C HIS A 12 -12.05 7.04 -10.14
N VAL A 13 -11.36 7.36 -11.23
CA VAL A 13 -11.19 8.75 -11.69
C VAL A 13 -11.75 9.02 -13.07
N GLU A 14 -12.00 7.99 -13.86
CA GLU A 14 -12.60 8.11 -15.19
C GLU A 14 -13.41 6.86 -15.59
N PRO A 15 -14.50 7.04 -16.35
CA PRO A 15 -15.24 5.88 -16.83
C PRO A 15 -14.42 5.12 -17.88
N LEU A 16 -14.51 3.78 -17.83
CA LEU A 16 -14.03 2.93 -18.90
C LEU A 16 -14.98 3.08 -20.11
N THR A 17 -14.44 3.47 -21.26
CA THR A 17 -15.10 3.35 -22.56
C THR A 17 -14.64 2.04 -23.19
N THR A 18 -15.58 1.26 -23.71
CA THR A 18 -15.29 -0.07 -24.24
C THR A 18 -15.49 -0.16 -25.75
N ASP A 19 -15.39 0.95 -26.45
CA ASP A 19 -15.52 1.07 -27.91
C ASP A 19 -14.17 0.88 -28.65
N ASP A 20 -13.10 0.70 -27.90
CA ASP A 20 -11.77 0.35 -28.38
C ASP A 20 -11.59 -1.18 -28.60
N ALA A 21 -10.56 -1.54 -29.32
CA ALA A 21 -10.20 -2.94 -29.58
C ALA A 21 -8.68 -3.13 -29.44
N PRO A 22 -8.14 -3.06 -28.21
CA PRO A 22 -6.72 -3.26 -27.97
C PRO A 22 -6.33 -4.73 -28.22
N GLU A 23 -5.10 -4.96 -28.69
CA GLU A 23 -4.58 -6.33 -28.86
C GLU A 23 -4.42 -7.04 -27.51
N LEU A 24 -4.04 -6.29 -26.46
CA LEU A 24 -3.77 -6.79 -25.12
C LEU A 24 -4.46 -5.96 -24.08
N VAL A 25 -5.20 -6.59 -23.18
CA VAL A 25 -5.85 -5.99 -22.01
C VAL A 25 -5.29 -6.61 -20.74
N ILE A 26 -4.88 -5.77 -19.78
CA ILE A 26 -4.35 -6.22 -18.50
C ILE A 26 -5.20 -5.62 -17.39
N ILE A 27 -5.79 -6.45 -16.55
CA ILE A 27 -6.69 -6.01 -15.49
C ILE A 27 -6.13 -6.41 -14.13
N GLN A 28 -5.97 -5.42 -13.25
CA GLN A 28 -5.64 -5.66 -11.85
C GLN A 28 -6.91 -5.95 -11.06
N VAL A 29 -6.93 -7.12 -10.42
CA VAL A 29 -8.11 -7.61 -9.69
C VAL A 29 -7.85 -7.60 -8.19
N TYR A 30 -8.62 -6.77 -7.49
CA TYR A 30 -8.82 -6.84 -6.04
C TYR A 30 -10.10 -7.60 -5.72
N ILE A 31 -10.28 -8.01 -4.48
CA ILE A 31 -11.45 -8.79 -4.10
C ILE A 31 -12.76 -8.03 -4.37
N THR A 32 -12.83 -6.76 -4.02
CA THR A 32 -14.05 -5.95 -4.15
C THR A 32 -14.38 -5.52 -5.58
N ASN A 33 -13.48 -5.70 -6.54
CA ASN A 33 -13.75 -5.42 -7.95
C ASN A 33 -13.76 -6.69 -8.82
N ALA A 34 -13.65 -7.87 -8.23
CA ALA A 34 -13.45 -9.12 -8.99
C ALA A 34 -14.56 -9.36 -10.02
N TYR A 35 -15.83 -9.28 -9.63
CA TYR A 35 -16.94 -9.47 -10.56
C TYR A 35 -17.00 -8.41 -11.67
N ARG A 36 -16.60 -7.17 -11.37
CA ARG A 36 -16.48 -6.12 -12.38
C ARG A 36 -15.35 -6.43 -13.36
N ALA A 37 -14.19 -6.81 -12.83
CA ALA A 37 -13.02 -7.17 -13.61
C ALA A 37 -13.31 -8.35 -14.55
N TYR A 38 -14.00 -9.39 -14.08
CA TYR A 38 -14.38 -10.54 -14.91
C TYR A 38 -15.33 -10.14 -16.05
N ARG A 39 -16.33 -9.32 -15.80
CA ARG A 39 -17.23 -8.81 -16.86
C ARG A 39 -16.48 -8.00 -17.92
N ILE A 40 -15.51 -7.18 -17.50
CA ILE A 40 -14.66 -6.42 -18.46
C ILE A 40 -13.78 -7.39 -19.25
N ALA A 41 -13.18 -8.36 -18.59
CA ALA A 41 -12.34 -9.36 -19.20
C ALA A 41 -13.11 -10.16 -20.29
N ASP A 42 -14.29 -10.69 -19.94
CA ASP A 42 -15.14 -11.45 -20.87
C ASP A 42 -15.58 -10.60 -22.08
N LEU A 43 -15.89 -9.32 -21.85
CA LEU A 43 -16.25 -8.40 -22.92
C LEU A 43 -15.11 -8.21 -23.92
N TYR A 44 -13.89 -7.92 -23.45
CA TYR A 44 -12.74 -7.73 -24.36
C TYR A 44 -12.32 -9.02 -25.04
N ARG A 45 -12.38 -10.17 -24.35
CA ARG A 45 -12.14 -11.48 -24.96
C ARG A 45 -13.15 -11.78 -26.08
N SER A 46 -14.43 -11.49 -25.88
CA SER A 46 -15.47 -11.68 -26.90
C SER A 46 -15.23 -10.83 -28.17
N ARG A 47 -14.40 -9.79 -28.06
CA ARG A 47 -14.00 -8.91 -29.16
C ARG A 47 -12.65 -9.26 -29.78
N GLY A 48 -12.01 -10.33 -29.29
CA GLY A 48 -10.75 -10.82 -29.82
C GLY A 48 -9.50 -10.24 -29.18
N SER A 49 -9.60 -9.42 -28.10
CA SER A 49 -8.45 -8.99 -27.33
C SER A 49 -7.89 -10.16 -26.52
N PHE A 50 -6.56 -10.24 -26.40
CA PHE A 50 -5.92 -11.13 -25.45
C PHE A 50 -6.00 -10.51 -24.06
N VAL A 51 -6.58 -11.21 -23.08
CA VAL A 51 -6.84 -10.67 -21.75
C VAL A 51 -5.99 -11.34 -20.67
N CYS A 52 -5.31 -10.52 -19.88
CA CYS A 52 -4.53 -10.92 -18.72
C CYS A 52 -5.19 -10.44 -17.43
N LEU A 53 -5.28 -11.32 -16.43
CA LEU A 53 -5.71 -10.97 -15.08
C LEU A 53 -4.56 -11.18 -14.10
N GLY A 54 -4.38 -10.24 -13.17
CA GLY A 54 -3.40 -10.32 -12.10
C GLY A 54 -3.84 -9.58 -10.84
N GLY A 55 -3.05 -9.66 -9.79
CA GLY A 55 -3.32 -8.97 -8.54
C GLY A 55 -3.66 -9.91 -7.38
N LEU A 56 -4.10 -9.33 -6.28
CA LEU A 56 -4.30 -10.03 -5.00
C LEU A 56 -5.35 -11.14 -5.11
N HIS A 57 -6.47 -10.83 -5.72
CA HIS A 57 -7.59 -11.77 -5.82
C HIS A 57 -7.26 -12.95 -6.73
N VAL A 58 -6.68 -12.69 -7.91
CA VAL A 58 -6.23 -13.73 -8.86
C VAL A 58 -5.20 -14.65 -8.23
N THR A 59 -4.27 -14.09 -7.44
CA THR A 59 -3.27 -14.88 -6.71
C THR A 59 -3.89 -15.80 -5.68
N SER A 60 -4.93 -15.34 -4.98
CA SER A 60 -5.61 -16.10 -3.93
C SER A 60 -6.61 -17.12 -4.48
N LEU A 61 -7.27 -16.81 -5.59
CA LEU A 61 -8.32 -17.63 -6.22
C LEU A 61 -8.07 -17.81 -7.74
N PRO A 62 -6.94 -18.43 -8.14
CA PRO A 62 -6.58 -18.54 -9.56
C PRO A 62 -7.58 -19.37 -10.36
N ALA A 63 -8.20 -20.38 -9.74
CA ALA A 63 -9.18 -21.23 -10.41
C ALA A 63 -10.51 -20.49 -10.74
N GLU A 64 -10.85 -19.46 -9.94
CA GLU A 64 -12.00 -18.59 -10.22
C GLU A 64 -11.69 -17.62 -11.37
N ALA A 65 -10.48 -17.06 -11.40
CA ALA A 65 -10.08 -16.06 -12.38
C ALA A 65 -9.76 -16.65 -13.77
N ALA A 66 -9.22 -17.87 -13.84
CA ALA A 66 -8.72 -18.48 -15.06
C ALA A 66 -9.76 -18.59 -16.20
N PRO A 67 -11.05 -18.90 -15.98
CA PRO A 67 -12.05 -18.93 -17.04
C PRO A 67 -12.27 -17.59 -17.75
N HIS A 68 -11.94 -16.47 -17.09
CA HIS A 68 -12.15 -15.11 -17.59
C HIS A 68 -10.93 -14.50 -18.29
N ALA A 69 -9.82 -15.25 -18.43
CA ALA A 69 -8.58 -14.72 -18.98
C ALA A 69 -7.90 -15.71 -19.94
N ASP A 70 -7.07 -15.17 -20.84
CA ASP A 70 -6.17 -15.96 -21.67
C ASP A 70 -4.86 -16.25 -20.92
N ALA A 71 -4.47 -15.35 -19.99
CA ALA A 71 -3.37 -15.57 -19.07
C ALA A 71 -3.66 -15.00 -17.69
N ILE A 72 -3.20 -15.69 -16.63
CA ILE A 72 -3.27 -15.20 -15.26
C ILE A 72 -1.89 -15.06 -14.63
N PHE A 73 -1.73 -14.02 -13.81
CA PHE A 73 -0.49 -13.74 -13.06
C PHE A 73 -0.67 -14.05 -11.59
N ILE A 74 0.18 -14.93 -11.06
CA ILE A 74 0.16 -15.36 -9.66
C ILE A 74 1.36 -14.80 -8.91
N GLY A 75 1.11 -13.98 -7.90
CA GLY A 75 2.12 -13.23 -7.15
C GLY A 75 2.58 -11.96 -7.88
N PRO A 76 3.69 -11.36 -7.40
CA PRO A 76 4.24 -10.13 -7.97
C PRO A 76 4.62 -10.25 -9.45
N GLY A 77 4.24 -9.26 -10.25
CA GLY A 77 4.39 -9.27 -11.71
C GLY A 77 5.73 -8.73 -12.24
N GLU A 78 6.58 -8.15 -11.41
CA GLU A 78 7.77 -7.39 -11.83
C GLU A 78 8.72 -8.21 -12.74
N GLN A 79 8.83 -9.50 -12.52
CA GLN A 79 9.68 -10.39 -13.29
C GLN A 79 8.92 -11.23 -14.32
N THR A 80 7.66 -11.56 -14.04
CA THR A 80 6.86 -12.40 -14.91
C THR A 80 6.26 -11.65 -16.08
N PHE A 81 5.98 -10.36 -15.91
CA PHE A 81 5.37 -9.54 -16.96
C PHE A 81 6.31 -9.32 -18.17
N PRO A 82 7.61 -9.03 -18.02
CA PRO A 82 8.53 -8.99 -19.16
C PRO A 82 8.58 -10.30 -19.95
N SER A 83 8.67 -11.43 -19.25
CA SER A 83 8.67 -12.76 -19.89
C SER A 83 7.36 -13.04 -20.63
N PHE A 84 6.22 -12.65 -20.05
CA PHE A 84 4.93 -12.75 -20.72
C PHE A 84 4.91 -11.91 -22.01
N LEU A 85 5.40 -10.67 -21.99
CA LEU A 85 5.41 -9.83 -23.20
C LEU A 85 6.25 -10.44 -24.34
N GLU A 86 7.38 -11.08 -24.00
CA GLU A 86 8.19 -11.81 -24.98
C GLU A 86 7.42 -12.98 -25.56
N ASP A 87 6.76 -13.79 -24.72
CA ASP A 87 5.95 -14.92 -25.15
C ASP A 87 4.73 -14.50 -25.97
N PHE A 88 4.03 -13.43 -25.54
CA PHE A 88 2.88 -12.88 -26.25
C PHE A 88 3.24 -12.44 -27.65
N ARG A 89 4.32 -11.65 -27.82
CA ARG A 89 4.82 -11.20 -29.12
C ARG A 89 5.24 -12.34 -30.02
N ALA A 90 5.71 -13.42 -29.42
CA ALA A 90 6.11 -14.64 -30.17
C ALA A 90 4.94 -15.61 -30.46
N GLY A 91 3.71 -15.27 -30.06
CA GLY A 91 2.52 -16.10 -30.22
C GLY A 91 2.52 -17.40 -29.41
N ARG A 92 3.29 -17.44 -28.31
CA ARG A 92 3.42 -18.61 -27.42
C ARG A 92 3.10 -18.31 -25.96
N ALA A 93 2.24 -17.31 -25.71
CA ALA A 93 1.82 -16.95 -24.36
C ALA A 93 1.23 -18.15 -23.60
N GLN A 94 1.63 -18.28 -22.33
CA GLN A 94 1.16 -19.34 -21.44
C GLN A 94 -0.08 -18.87 -20.67
N GLN A 95 -0.91 -19.82 -20.24
CA GLN A 95 -2.09 -19.51 -19.44
C GLN A 95 -1.77 -19.05 -18.00
N VAL A 96 -0.61 -19.41 -17.45
CA VAL A 96 -0.24 -19.09 -16.07
C VAL A 96 1.21 -18.61 -15.99
N TYR A 97 1.38 -17.40 -15.47
CA TYR A 97 2.68 -16.82 -15.12
C TYR A 97 2.80 -16.71 -13.61
N ARG A 98 3.69 -17.49 -13.01
CA ARG A 98 3.87 -17.54 -11.54
C ARG A 98 5.19 -16.89 -11.16
N SER A 99 5.13 -15.95 -10.21
CA SER A 99 6.32 -15.31 -9.63
C SER A 99 7.23 -16.37 -8.96
N GLY A 100 8.51 -16.34 -9.32
CA GLY A 100 9.53 -17.21 -8.73
C GLY A 100 9.95 -16.81 -7.31
N SER A 101 10.94 -17.55 -6.76
CA SER A 101 11.47 -17.30 -5.42
C SER A 101 12.43 -16.10 -5.34
N GLY A 102 13.17 -15.81 -6.42
CA GLY A 102 14.22 -14.77 -6.49
C GLY A 102 13.66 -13.37 -6.79
N ARG A 103 12.68 -12.89 -6.02
CA ARG A 103 12.04 -11.59 -6.21
C ARG A 103 12.97 -10.44 -5.91
N THR A 104 12.95 -9.41 -6.77
CA THR A 104 13.75 -8.21 -6.63
C THR A 104 13.05 -6.99 -7.24
N LEU A 105 13.35 -5.81 -6.73
CA LEU A 105 13.01 -4.51 -7.34
C LEU A 105 14.19 -3.88 -8.08
N GLU A 106 15.29 -4.60 -8.22
CA GLU A 106 16.44 -4.13 -9.00
C GLU A 106 16.14 -4.16 -10.50
N ARG A 107 16.60 -3.13 -11.20
CA ARG A 107 16.46 -2.99 -12.66
C ARG A 107 15.01 -2.94 -13.16
N ILE A 108 14.06 -2.57 -12.30
CA ILE A 108 12.69 -2.31 -12.76
C ILE A 108 12.70 -1.00 -13.57
N PRO A 109 12.06 -0.97 -14.75
CA PRO A 109 11.92 0.25 -15.52
C PRO A 109 11.24 1.37 -14.72
N PRO A 110 11.55 2.63 -14.98
CA PRO A 110 10.85 3.75 -14.35
C PRO A 110 9.34 3.65 -14.57
N ILE A 111 8.58 3.98 -13.52
CA ILE A 111 7.12 3.95 -13.59
C ILE A 111 6.63 5.00 -14.61
N ARG A 112 5.81 4.57 -15.56
CA ARG A 112 5.22 5.40 -16.63
C ARG A 112 4.07 6.27 -16.08
N ARG A 113 4.42 7.23 -15.20
CA ARG A 113 3.47 8.19 -14.62
C ARG A 113 2.89 9.18 -15.62
N ASP A 114 3.48 9.25 -16.79
CA ASP A 114 2.98 10.01 -17.94
C ASP A 114 1.66 9.44 -18.50
N LEU A 115 1.38 8.16 -18.28
CA LEU A 115 0.14 7.51 -18.71
C LEU A 115 -1.08 7.87 -17.86
N ILE A 116 -0.89 8.48 -16.69
CA ILE A 116 -1.99 8.92 -15.81
C ILE A 116 -2.19 10.44 -15.88
N ARG A 117 -3.44 10.87 -15.78
CA ARG A 117 -3.78 12.29 -15.65
C ARG A 117 -3.65 12.72 -14.19
N ARG A 118 -2.45 13.16 -13.80
CA ARG A 118 -2.11 13.55 -12.40
C ARG A 118 -3.13 14.46 -11.74
N SER A 119 -3.75 15.36 -12.51
CA SER A 119 -4.77 16.31 -12.05
C SER A 119 -6.07 15.66 -11.55
N ARG A 120 -6.26 14.38 -11.77
CA ARG A 120 -7.43 13.63 -11.29
C ARG A 120 -7.19 12.92 -9.95
N TYR A 121 -5.98 13.01 -9.41
CA TYR A 121 -5.60 12.34 -8.16
C TYR A 121 -5.29 13.37 -7.08
N LEU A 122 -5.86 13.18 -5.89
CA LEU A 122 -5.55 13.97 -4.70
C LEU A 122 -4.09 13.80 -4.27
N VAL A 123 -3.53 12.61 -4.45
CA VAL A 123 -2.16 12.27 -4.08
C VAL A 123 -1.44 11.71 -5.30
N PRO A 124 -1.04 12.57 -6.26
CA PRO A 124 -0.46 12.12 -7.51
C PRO A 124 0.98 11.59 -7.39
N ASN A 125 1.65 11.82 -6.25
CA ASN A 125 3.03 11.43 -5.99
C ASN A 125 3.11 10.25 -5.04
N SER A 126 2.50 9.13 -5.42
CA SER A 126 2.70 7.88 -4.70
C SER A 126 3.96 7.15 -5.20
N ILE A 127 4.64 6.48 -4.29
CA ILE A 127 5.85 5.70 -4.56
C ILE A 127 5.83 4.42 -3.72
N VAL A 128 6.46 3.38 -4.21
CA VAL A 128 6.71 2.13 -3.50
C VAL A 128 8.20 1.81 -3.60
N VAL A 129 8.90 1.78 -2.49
CA VAL A 129 10.34 1.49 -2.41
C VAL A 129 10.64 0.11 -1.83
N SER A 130 9.61 -0.53 -1.25
CA SER A 130 9.66 -1.91 -0.76
C SER A 130 8.39 -2.67 -1.10
N ARG A 131 8.46 -3.98 -1.10
CA ARG A 131 7.32 -4.87 -1.29
C ARG A 131 7.16 -5.77 -0.09
N GLY A 132 5.93 -5.92 0.39
CA GLY A 132 5.58 -6.82 1.46
C GLY A 132 5.96 -6.31 2.85
N CYS A 133 5.99 -7.23 3.80
CA CYS A 133 6.27 -6.94 5.20
C CYS A 133 6.96 -8.16 5.83
N PRO A 134 7.93 -8.00 6.72
CA PRO A 134 8.61 -9.13 7.36
C PRO A 134 7.76 -9.85 8.41
N GLN A 135 6.57 -9.35 8.73
CA GLN A 135 5.66 -9.92 9.71
C GLN A 135 4.71 -10.96 9.07
N HIS A 136 4.12 -11.85 9.88
CA HIS A 136 3.24 -12.95 9.43
C HIS A 136 1.91 -12.96 10.21
N CYS A 137 1.16 -11.85 10.11
CA CYS A 137 -0.16 -11.76 10.71
C CYS A 137 -1.15 -12.66 9.95
N ASP A 138 -1.99 -13.44 10.67
CA ASP A 138 -2.86 -14.46 10.09
C ASP A 138 -3.96 -13.92 9.15
N PHE A 139 -4.33 -12.66 9.34
CA PHE A 139 -5.34 -11.96 8.54
C PHE A 139 -4.78 -11.24 7.30
N CYS A 140 -3.45 -11.11 7.20
CA CYS A 140 -2.84 -10.26 6.18
C CYS A 140 -2.71 -10.99 4.84
N TYR A 141 -3.23 -10.38 3.77
CA TYR A 141 -3.16 -10.90 2.40
C TYR A 141 -1.72 -11.15 1.90
N LYS A 142 -0.77 -10.49 2.51
CA LYS A 142 0.64 -10.51 2.11
C LYS A 142 1.20 -11.92 2.00
N ASP A 143 0.95 -12.78 3.00
CA ASP A 143 1.46 -14.14 2.97
C ASP A 143 0.88 -14.96 1.81
N ALA A 144 -0.38 -14.72 1.45
CA ALA A 144 -1.00 -15.34 0.28
C ALA A 144 -0.39 -14.81 -1.03
N PHE A 145 -0.17 -13.49 -1.13
CA PHE A 145 0.35 -12.87 -2.35
C PHE A 145 1.81 -13.19 -2.61
N PHE A 146 2.63 -13.28 -1.56
CA PHE A 146 4.06 -13.55 -1.66
C PHE A 146 4.44 -15.02 -1.47
N GLN A 147 3.48 -15.94 -1.56
CA GLN A 147 3.77 -17.39 -1.47
C GLN A 147 4.88 -17.83 -2.42
N GLY A 148 5.70 -18.79 -1.96
CA GLY A 148 6.75 -19.40 -2.76
C GLY A 148 8.00 -18.55 -2.99
N GLY A 149 8.15 -17.42 -2.29
CA GLY A 149 9.35 -16.57 -2.42
C GLY A 149 9.53 -15.59 -1.28
N ARG A 150 10.43 -14.61 -1.47
CA ARG A 150 10.66 -13.55 -0.48
C ARG A 150 9.37 -12.78 -0.22
N GLY A 151 9.00 -12.69 1.05
CA GLY A 151 7.84 -11.93 1.51
C GLY A 151 8.12 -10.46 1.78
N PHE A 152 9.39 -10.03 1.74
CA PHE A 152 9.82 -8.64 1.89
C PHE A 152 11.12 -8.38 1.14
N TYR A 153 11.16 -7.31 0.32
CA TYR A 153 12.33 -6.89 -0.44
C TYR A 153 12.22 -5.40 -0.82
N THR A 154 13.39 -4.75 -1.02
CA THR A 154 13.49 -3.30 -1.24
C THR A 154 14.11 -2.98 -2.61
N GLN A 155 13.93 -1.75 -3.08
CA GLN A 155 14.75 -1.17 -4.13
C GLN A 155 16.20 -0.98 -3.63
N ARG A 156 17.12 -0.66 -4.55
CA ARG A 156 18.39 -0.06 -4.13
C ARG A 156 18.14 1.39 -3.69
N VAL A 157 18.82 1.83 -2.64
CA VAL A 157 18.63 3.17 -2.07
C VAL A 157 18.79 4.26 -3.14
N ASN A 158 19.82 4.16 -3.99
CA ASN A 158 20.08 5.16 -5.03
C ASN A 158 18.96 5.21 -6.08
N ASP A 159 18.37 4.07 -6.44
CA ASP A 159 17.25 4.00 -7.39
C ASP A 159 16.00 4.66 -6.78
N ALA A 160 15.71 4.38 -5.50
CA ALA A 160 14.62 4.99 -4.76
C ALA A 160 14.79 6.52 -4.65
N LEU A 161 15.99 7.00 -4.29
CA LEU A 161 16.29 8.42 -4.18
C LEU A 161 16.16 9.13 -5.54
N ALA A 162 16.68 8.52 -6.61
CA ALA A 162 16.56 9.06 -7.96
C ALA A 162 15.10 9.12 -8.44
N GLU A 163 14.26 8.16 -8.06
CA GLU A 163 12.82 8.21 -8.35
C GLU A 163 12.13 9.32 -7.55
N ILE A 164 12.42 9.45 -6.26
CA ILE A 164 11.90 10.51 -5.39
C ILE A 164 12.27 11.89 -5.95
N ASP A 165 13.51 12.08 -6.40
CA ASP A 165 13.98 13.36 -6.92
C ASP A 165 13.21 13.78 -8.19
N ARG A 166 12.89 12.84 -9.06
CA ARG A 166 12.12 13.07 -10.30
C ARG A 166 10.63 13.40 -10.05
N LEU A 167 10.08 13.09 -8.88
CA LEU A 167 8.68 13.39 -8.59
C LEU A 167 8.48 14.89 -8.39
N PRO A 168 7.53 15.53 -9.10
CA PRO A 168 7.25 16.95 -8.92
C PRO A 168 6.52 17.22 -7.60
N GLY A 169 6.60 18.48 -7.13
CA GLY A 169 5.97 18.92 -5.89
C GLY A 169 6.73 18.48 -4.64
N SER A 170 6.19 18.80 -3.48
CA SER A 170 6.84 18.54 -2.18
C SER A 170 6.27 17.33 -1.47
N HIS A 171 5.03 16.95 -1.76
CA HIS A 171 4.33 15.89 -1.04
C HIS A 171 4.56 14.52 -1.69
N LEU A 172 4.87 13.51 -0.86
CA LEU A 172 5.02 12.11 -1.26
C LEU A 172 4.14 11.22 -0.39
N TYR A 173 3.67 10.15 -0.98
CA TYR A 173 2.97 9.09 -0.28
C TYR A 173 3.67 7.75 -0.52
N PHE A 174 4.30 7.18 0.50
CA PHE A 174 4.84 5.83 0.44
C PHE A 174 3.71 4.82 0.63
N LEU A 175 3.47 4.02 -0.40
CA LEU A 175 2.44 2.96 -0.40
C LEU A 175 2.98 1.60 0.06
N ASP A 176 4.15 1.60 0.67
CA ASP A 176 4.80 0.42 1.22
C ASP A 176 3.96 -0.20 2.33
N ASP A 177 3.83 -1.52 2.36
CA ASP A 177 3.15 -2.25 3.45
C ASP A 177 3.83 -2.01 4.80
N HIS A 178 5.15 -1.78 4.79
CA HIS A 178 5.95 -1.50 5.96
C HIS A 178 7.24 -0.75 5.62
N LEU A 179 7.20 0.58 5.55
CA LEU A 179 8.32 1.43 5.15
C LEU A 179 9.57 1.25 6.04
N LEU A 180 9.39 0.95 7.33
CA LEU A 180 10.46 0.72 8.30
C LEU A 180 10.86 -0.76 8.43
N GLY A 181 10.47 -1.61 7.49
CA GLY A 181 10.63 -3.07 7.56
C GLY A 181 12.08 -3.56 7.46
N ASP A 182 12.93 -2.87 6.71
CA ASP A 182 14.39 -3.05 6.70
C ASP A 182 15.05 -1.79 7.28
N ARG A 183 15.66 -1.95 8.44
CA ARG A 183 16.26 -0.83 9.16
C ARG A 183 17.39 -0.16 8.36
N ARG A 184 18.30 -0.95 7.76
CA ARG A 184 19.46 -0.41 7.04
C ARG A 184 19.04 0.34 5.78
N PHE A 185 18.09 -0.21 5.05
CA PHE A 185 17.51 0.45 3.89
C PHE A 185 16.84 1.76 4.29
N ALA A 186 15.98 1.75 5.32
CA ALA A 186 15.24 2.92 5.77
C ALA A 186 16.16 4.03 6.31
N GLU A 187 17.21 3.69 7.09
CA GLU A 187 18.24 4.64 7.54
C GLU A 187 18.89 5.34 6.35
N SER A 188 19.39 4.56 5.39
CA SER A 188 20.07 5.11 4.20
C SER A 188 19.13 5.93 3.32
N LEU A 189 17.87 5.50 3.19
CA LEU A 189 16.84 6.24 2.45
C LEU A 189 16.57 7.61 3.09
N PHE A 190 16.32 7.65 4.40
CA PHE A 190 16.02 8.90 5.11
C PHE A 190 17.21 9.84 5.15
N ASP A 191 18.42 9.32 5.34
CA ASP A 191 19.65 10.13 5.27
C ASP A 191 19.80 10.75 3.88
N GLY A 192 19.55 10.00 2.81
CA GLY A 192 19.59 10.52 1.44
C GLY A 192 18.46 11.50 1.11
N MET A 193 17.31 11.39 1.77
CA MET A 193 16.19 12.32 1.60
C MET A 193 16.38 13.64 2.33
N ARG A 194 17.30 13.74 3.31
CA ARG A 194 17.58 15.01 4.00
C ARG A 194 17.94 16.09 2.99
N GLY A 195 17.26 17.23 3.09
CA GLY A 195 17.48 18.37 2.19
C GLY A 195 16.72 18.32 0.85
N MET A 196 16.08 17.20 0.47
CA MET A 196 15.21 17.13 -0.72
C MET A 196 13.91 17.94 -0.57
N ARG A 197 13.66 18.52 0.60
CA ARG A 197 12.47 19.32 0.92
C ARG A 197 11.15 18.58 0.64
N ARG A 198 11.11 17.29 0.95
CA ARG A 198 9.92 16.46 0.82
C ARG A 198 9.13 16.43 2.12
N VAL A 199 7.81 16.38 2.00
CA VAL A 199 6.88 16.05 3.08
C VAL A 199 6.24 14.74 2.73
N PHE A 200 6.29 13.76 3.60
CA PHE A 200 5.78 12.44 3.26
C PHE A 200 5.06 11.74 4.39
N GLN A 201 4.28 10.75 4.00
CA GLN A 201 3.68 9.77 4.88
C GLN A 201 4.00 8.35 4.42
N GLY A 202 3.91 7.40 5.35
CA GLY A 202 4.11 5.98 5.09
C GLY A 202 3.44 5.14 6.16
N ALA A 203 3.66 3.82 6.14
CA ALA A 203 3.10 2.89 7.09
C ALA A 203 4.21 2.18 7.89
N ALA A 204 3.94 1.91 9.16
CA ALA A 204 4.85 1.21 10.04
C ALA A 204 4.13 0.40 11.14
N THR A 205 4.86 -0.52 11.75
CA THR A 205 4.40 -1.27 12.91
C THR A 205 4.80 -0.57 14.22
N VAL A 206 4.07 -0.86 15.29
CA VAL A 206 4.31 -0.30 16.64
C VAL A 206 5.75 -0.53 17.10
N ASP A 207 6.27 -1.74 16.94
CA ASP A 207 7.63 -2.09 17.39
C ASP A 207 8.72 -1.34 16.61
N SER A 208 8.53 -1.12 15.31
CA SER A 208 9.51 -0.38 14.49
C SER A 208 9.60 1.09 14.87
N ILE A 209 8.48 1.70 15.30
CA ILE A 209 8.44 3.08 15.79
C ILE A 209 9.15 3.19 17.14
N LEU A 210 9.02 2.19 18.01
CA LEU A 210 9.66 2.21 19.34
C LEU A 210 11.15 1.86 19.32
N ARG A 211 11.65 1.26 18.24
CA ARG A 211 13.00 0.72 18.17
C ARG A 211 14.02 1.74 17.65
N GLY A 212 15.00 2.10 18.48
CA GLY A 212 16.13 2.96 18.09
C GLY A 212 15.69 4.38 17.69
N ASP A 213 16.39 4.98 16.73
CA ASP A 213 16.25 6.38 16.29
C ASP A 213 15.66 6.54 14.87
N LEU A 214 15.14 5.46 14.30
CA LEU A 214 14.70 5.45 12.89
C LEU A 214 13.55 6.41 12.62
N ILE A 215 12.64 6.57 13.57
CA ILE A 215 11.51 7.49 13.42
C ILE A 215 11.94 8.97 13.52
N GLU A 216 12.96 9.28 14.29
CA GLU A 216 13.59 10.61 14.36
C GLU A 216 14.23 10.95 13.01
N ARG A 217 14.99 10.02 12.42
CA ARG A 217 15.57 10.19 11.07
C ARG A 217 14.48 10.41 10.01
N ALA A 218 13.37 9.66 10.10
CA ALA A 218 12.23 9.86 9.22
C ALA A 218 11.62 11.27 9.37
N ALA A 219 11.48 11.76 10.62
CA ALA A 219 10.99 13.11 10.91
C ALA A 219 11.90 14.20 10.33
N GLU A 220 13.24 14.03 10.47
CA GLU A 220 14.25 14.92 9.90
C GLU A 220 14.24 14.91 8.36
N ALA A 221 14.01 13.75 7.76
CA ALA A 221 13.85 13.58 6.31
C ALA A 221 12.55 14.18 5.76
N GLY A 222 11.58 14.49 6.63
CA GLY A 222 10.33 15.15 6.26
C GLY A 222 9.06 14.34 6.48
N MET A 223 9.09 13.24 7.23
CA MET A 223 7.86 12.53 7.62
C MET A 223 6.99 13.43 8.49
N ARG A 224 5.70 13.54 8.14
CA ARG A 224 4.73 14.37 8.88
C ARG A 224 3.44 13.62 9.20
N SER A 225 3.26 12.44 8.67
CA SER A 225 2.15 11.54 8.98
C SER A 225 2.60 10.09 8.88
N ILE A 226 2.05 9.21 9.69
CA ILE A 226 2.35 7.78 9.64
C ILE A 226 1.09 6.96 9.93
N PHE A 227 0.87 5.93 9.11
CA PHE A 227 -0.16 4.93 9.34
C PHE A 227 0.41 3.85 10.27
N VAL A 228 -0.26 3.61 11.38
CA VAL A 228 0.16 2.66 12.43
C VAL A 228 -0.90 1.59 12.61
N GLY A 229 -0.54 0.34 12.35
CA GLY A 229 -1.41 -0.80 12.61
C GLY A 229 -1.43 -1.18 14.09
N PHE A 230 -2.30 -0.55 14.88
CA PHE A 230 -2.56 -0.93 16.28
C PHE A 230 -3.38 -2.21 16.34
N GLU A 231 -4.35 -2.35 15.46
CA GLU A 231 -5.34 -3.41 15.27
C GLU A 231 -6.29 -3.57 16.46
N THR A 232 -5.78 -3.89 17.64
CA THR A 232 -6.57 -4.10 18.84
C THR A 232 -5.81 -3.75 20.10
N LEU A 233 -6.54 -3.37 21.15
CA LEU A 233 -5.99 -3.14 22.50
C LEU A 233 -5.95 -4.44 23.33
N ALA A 234 -6.55 -5.54 22.85
CA ALA A 234 -6.63 -6.81 23.55
C ALA A 234 -5.42 -7.70 23.25
N PRO A 235 -4.57 -8.04 24.24
CA PRO A 235 -3.38 -8.88 24.03
C PRO A 235 -3.72 -10.27 23.48
N GLU A 236 -4.88 -10.84 23.83
CA GLU A 236 -5.27 -12.18 23.38
C GLU A 236 -5.56 -12.18 21.86
N ASN A 237 -6.20 -11.13 21.35
CA ASN A 237 -6.41 -10.97 19.91
C ASN A 237 -5.08 -10.82 19.17
N LEU A 238 -4.09 -10.09 19.73
CA LEU A 238 -2.74 -9.97 19.15
C LEU A 238 -2.03 -11.32 19.06
N LYS A 239 -2.14 -12.15 20.12
CA LYS A 239 -1.57 -13.50 20.14
C LYS A 239 -2.23 -14.39 19.08
N ARG A 240 -3.57 -14.42 19.05
CA ARG A 240 -4.36 -15.26 18.17
C ARG A 240 -4.14 -14.92 16.69
N SER A 241 -4.03 -13.63 16.37
CA SER A 241 -3.78 -13.14 15.01
C SER A 241 -2.30 -13.12 14.61
N ASN A 242 -1.41 -13.70 15.44
CA ASN A 242 0.04 -13.70 15.22
C ASN A 242 0.65 -12.29 15.03
N LYS A 243 0.02 -11.26 15.61
CA LYS A 243 0.53 -9.86 15.59
C LYS A 243 1.56 -9.65 16.70
N ARG A 244 2.59 -10.50 16.76
CA ARG A 244 3.58 -10.56 17.85
C ARG A 244 4.37 -9.28 18.03
N GLN A 245 4.59 -8.50 16.98
CA GLN A 245 5.31 -7.23 17.01
C GLN A 245 4.60 -6.15 17.85
N ASN A 246 3.30 -6.29 18.07
CA ASN A 246 2.52 -5.39 18.93
C ASN A 246 2.40 -5.89 20.36
N LEU A 247 2.66 -7.18 20.61
CA LEU A 247 2.43 -7.79 21.90
C LEU A 247 3.36 -7.20 22.97
N GLY A 248 2.78 -6.78 24.09
CA GLY A 248 3.52 -6.18 25.22
C GLY A 248 4.12 -4.79 24.89
N ARG A 249 3.70 -4.15 23.80
CA ARG A 249 4.14 -2.79 23.47
C ARG A 249 3.25 -1.72 24.08
N ASP A 250 3.88 -0.65 24.52
CA ASP A 250 3.19 0.52 25.02
C ASP A 250 2.72 1.40 23.84
N TYR A 251 1.44 1.31 23.52
CA TYR A 251 0.84 2.10 22.44
C TYR A 251 0.80 3.60 22.75
N LYS A 252 0.70 3.96 24.05
CA LYS A 252 0.79 5.36 24.48
C LYS A 252 2.18 5.92 24.16
N ALA A 253 3.24 5.18 24.46
CA ALA A 253 4.60 5.62 24.16
C ALA A 253 4.81 5.82 22.65
N VAL A 254 4.14 5.02 21.77
CA VAL A 254 4.15 5.25 20.31
C VAL A 254 3.53 6.60 19.97
N ALA A 255 2.33 6.88 20.49
CA ALA A 255 1.64 8.14 20.21
C ALA A 255 2.44 9.35 20.71
N ASP A 256 2.92 9.30 21.97
CA ASP A 256 3.72 10.36 22.57
C ASP A 256 5.00 10.65 21.77
N ARG A 257 5.72 9.60 21.35
CA ARG A 257 6.93 9.72 20.54
C ARG A 257 6.66 10.40 19.20
N LEU A 258 5.62 9.98 18.49
CA LEU A 258 5.23 10.56 17.20
C LEU A 258 4.82 12.02 17.37
N HIS A 259 4.05 12.34 18.40
CA HIS A 259 3.63 13.71 18.71
C HIS A 259 4.83 14.62 19.03
N SER A 260 5.80 14.15 19.82
CA SER A 260 7.02 14.91 20.14
C SER A 260 7.83 15.27 18.90
N LEU A 261 7.74 14.46 17.83
CA LEU A 261 8.38 14.69 16.54
C LEU A 261 7.49 15.48 15.55
N GLY A 262 6.28 15.88 15.97
CA GLY A 262 5.33 16.59 15.11
C GLY A 262 4.76 15.73 13.97
N ILE A 263 4.80 14.39 14.11
CA ILE A 263 4.24 13.42 13.16
C ILE A 263 2.80 13.14 13.55
N MET A 264 1.87 13.28 12.59
CA MET A 264 0.46 12.95 12.78
C MET A 264 0.27 11.43 12.76
N VAL A 265 -0.54 10.92 13.67
CA VAL A 265 -0.83 9.51 13.81
C VAL A 265 -2.13 9.16 13.08
N ASN A 266 -2.04 8.29 12.10
CA ASN A 266 -3.19 7.65 11.48
C ASN A 266 -3.29 6.21 12.02
N GLY A 267 -4.16 5.99 12.99
CA GLY A 267 -4.31 4.71 13.68
C GLY A 267 -5.25 3.77 12.94
N SER A 268 -4.84 2.52 12.75
CA SER A 268 -5.68 1.45 12.21
C SER A 268 -6.12 0.51 13.32
N PHE A 269 -7.44 0.24 13.39
CA PHE A 269 -8.06 -0.65 14.37
C PHE A 269 -9.00 -1.62 13.68
N VAL A 270 -9.07 -2.84 14.19
CA VAL A 270 -9.89 -3.93 13.66
C VAL A 270 -10.86 -4.41 14.73
N PHE A 271 -12.14 -4.48 14.41
CA PHE A 271 -13.22 -5.01 15.24
C PHE A 271 -13.70 -6.36 14.76
N GLY A 272 -14.26 -7.13 15.68
CA GLY A 272 -14.81 -8.45 15.41
C GLY A 272 -13.82 -9.59 15.55
N MET A 273 -12.67 -9.34 16.16
CA MET A 273 -11.74 -10.40 16.55
C MET A 273 -12.36 -11.31 17.61
N ASP A 274 -11.85 -12.53 17.74
CA ASP A 274 -12.48 -13.61 18.51
C ASP A 274 -12.66 -13.28 20.01
N ASP A 275 -11.82 -12.40 20.58
CA ASP A 275 -11.90 -12.00 21.99
C ASP A 275 -12.58 -10.64 22.20
N ASP A 276 -13.08 -10.00 21.16
CA ASP A 276 -13.84 -8.74 21.26
C ASP A 276 -15.21 -8.97 21.92
N ASP A 277 -15.53 -8.10 22.87
CA ASP A 277 -16.82 -8.00 23.58
C ASP A 277 -17.56 -6.72 23.17
N ASP A 278 -18.76 -6.50 23.74
CA ASP A 278 -19.61 -5.34 23.41
C ASP A 278 -18.94 -4.00 23.74
N ASP A 279 -17.99 -3.95 24.68
CA ASP A 279 -17.29 -2.73 25.08
C ASP A 279 -16.09 -2.40 24.21
N VAL A 280 -15.69 -3.27 23.27
CA VAL A 280 -14.49 -3.08 22.44
C VAL A 280 -14.51 -1.76 21.66
N PHE A 281 -15.67 -1.37 21.18
CA PHE A 281 -15.85 -0.14 20.38
C PHE A 281 -15.56 1.10 21.24
N GLN A 282 -16.20 1.19 22.41
CA GLN A 282 -16.02 2.30 23.35
C GLN A 282 -14.56 2.38 23.80
N ARG A 283 -13.99 1.29 24.31
CA ARG A 283 -12.60 1.25 24.77
C ARG A 283 -11.62 1.71 23.73
N THR A 284 -11.81 1.28 22.46
CA THR A 284 -10.91 1.64 21.36
C THR A 284 -11.03 3.10 20.97
N VAL A 285 -12.25 3.62 20.88
CA VAL A 285 -12.51 5.02 20.53
C VAL A 285 -12.02 5.96 21.62
N ASP A 286 -12.34 5.66 22.89
CA ASP A 286 -11.88 6.46 24.04
C ASP A 286 -10.36 6.47 24.12
N TRP A 287 -9.73 5.32 23.91
CA TRP A 287 -8.26 5.24 23.87
C TRP A 287 -7.68 6.12 22.75
N ALA A 288 -8.23 6.04 21.57
CA ALA A 288 -7.74 6.80 20.40
C ALA A 288 -7.90 8.31 20.62
N ILE A 289 -9.03 8.76 21.17
CA ILE A 289 -9.26 10.18 21.52
C ILE A 289 -8.30 10.61 22.63
N THR A 290 -8.20 9.82 23.71
CA THR A 290 -7.38 10.14 24.89
C THR A 290 -5.89 10.21 24.57
N HIS A 291 -5.41 9.52 23.54
CA HIS A 291 -4.01 9.55 23.14
C HIS A 291 -3.75 10.39 21.89
N GLY A 292 -4.69 11.28 21.52
CA GLY A 292 -4.50 12.24 20.45
C GLY A 292 -4.25 11.62 19.08
N ILE A 293 -4.86 10.45 18.78
CA ILE A 293 -4.81 9.87 17.43
C ILE A 293 -5.46 10.86 16.45
N THR A 294 -4.71 11.28 15.43
CA THR A 294 -5.12 12.37 14.54
C THR A 294 -6.24 11.94 13.60
N THR A 295 -6.09 10.76 13.01
CA THR A 295 -7.13 10.10 12.22
C THR A 295 -7.17 8.62 12.59
N ALA A 296 -8.35 8.02 12.59
CA ALA A 296 -8.51 6.60 12.81
C ALA A 296 -9.25 5.95 11.65
N THR A 297 -8.77 4.79 11.24
CA THR A 297 -9.45 3.91 10.31
C THR A 297 -9.88 2.67 11.08
N PHE A 298 -11.18 2.44 11.14
CA PHE A 298 -11.75 1.24 11.74
C PHE A 298 -12.10 0.24 10.65
N HIS A 299 -11.87 -1.03 10.91
CA HIS A 299 -12.14 -2.14 10.00
C HIS A 299 -12.92 -3.22 10.72
N ILE A 300 -13.86 -3.84 10.02
CA ILE A 300 -14.39 -5.13 10.43
C ILE A 300 -13.42 -6.19 9.94
N GLN A 301 -13.02 -7.12 10.84
CA GLN A 301 -12.13 -8.21 10.47
C GLN A 301 -12.67 -8.95 9.24
N THR A 302 -11.90 -8.97 8.16
CA THR A 302 -12.34 -9.57 6.90
C THR A 302 -11.42 -10.72 6.55
N PRO A 303 -11.94 -11.96 6.49
CA PRO A 303 -11.16 -13.15 6.17
C PRO A 303 -10.91 -13.23 4.66
N TYR A 304 -9.84 -12.61 4.18
CA TYR A 304 -9.49 -12.63 2.76
C TYR A 304 -9.05 -14.03 2.30
N PRO A 305 -9.52 -14.52 1.15
CA PRO A 305 -9.08 -15.78 0.56
C PRO A 305 -7.56 -15.91 0.50
N GLY A 306 -7.04 -17.10 0.77
CA GLY A 306 -5.60 -17.37 0.82
C GLY A 306 -4.93 -17.06 2.16
N THR A 307 -5.60 -16.35 3.09
CA THR A 307 -5.07 -16.08 4.44
C THR A 307 -5.32 -17.25 5.41
N GLN A 308 -4.50 -17.33 6.46
CA GLN A 308 -4.69 -18.32 7.53
C GLN A 308 -6.01 -18.10 8.26
N LEU A 309 -6.42 -16.84 8.45
CA LEU A 309 -7.70 -16.45 9.03
C LEU A 309 -8.88 -17.04 8.21
N HIS A 310 -8.86 -16.85 6.88
CA HIS A 310 -9.92 -17.39 6.01
C HIS A 310 -9.98 -18.91 6.08
N ALA A 311 -8.85 -19.59 5.99
CA ALA A 311 -8.79 -21.05 6.09
C ALA A 311 -9.30 -21.55 7.44
N ARG A 312 -9.03 -20.84 8.54
CA ARG A 312 -9.54 -21.14 9.86
C ARG A 312 -11.06 -20.97 9.92
N MET A 313 -11.58 -19.82 9.47
CA MET A 313 -13.03 -19.53 9.50
C MET A 313 -13.86 -20.46 8.60
N ILE A 314 -13.29 -20.94 7.48
CA ILE A 314 -13.95 -21.99 6.67
C ILE A 314 -14.04 -23.29 7.46
N ARG A 315 -12.96 -23.77 8.07
CA ARG A 315 -12.98 -24.99 8.88
C ARG A 315 -13.96 -24.92 10.06
N GLU A 316 -14.11 -23.75 10.63
CA GLU A 316 -15.06 -23.47 11.73
C GLU A 316 -16.50 -23.24 11.26
N GLY A 317 -16.77 -23.22 9.95
CA GLY A 317 -18.10 -22.96 9.39
C GLY A 317 -18.63 -21.56 9.68
N ARG A 318 -17.73 -20.57 9.81
CA ARG A 318 -18.08 -19.20 10.21
C ARG A 318 -18.31 -18.25 9.06
N ILE A 319 -17.85 -18.55 7.85
CA ILE A 319 -18.10 -17.71 6.68
C ILE A 319 -19.59 -17.73 6.34
N VAL A 320 -20.22 -16.55 6.23
CA VAL A 320 -21.66 -16.44 5.96
C VAL A 320 -21.98 -16.06 4.52
N THR A 321 -21.03 -15.53 3.80
CA THR A 321 -21.18 -15.16 2.39
C THR A 321 -19.86 -15.21 1.65
N GLN A 322 -19.91 -15.50 0.34
CA GLN A 322 -18.78 -15.40 -0.59
C GLN A 322 -19.05 -14.31 -1.66
N ASP A 323 -19.96 -13.39 -1.37
CA ASP A 323 -20.08 -12.19 -2.21
C ASP A 323 -18.87 -11.27 -1.99
N TRP A 324 -17.96 -11.30 -2.94
CA TRP A 324 -16.69 -10.53 -2.85
C TRP A 324 -16.91 -9.03 -2.77
N ASN A 325 -18.04 -8.48 -3.22
CA ASN A 325 -18.34 -7.05 -3.05
C ASN A 325 -18.44 -6.62 -1.59
N LEU A 326 -18.73 -7.57 -0.69
CA LEU A 326 -18.88 -7.33 0.75
C LEU A 326 -17.57 -7.49 1.54
N TYR A 327 -16.46 -7.91 0.89
CA TYR A 327 -15.16 -8.08 1.54
C TYR A 327 -14.37 -6.77 1.60
N ASP A 328 -15.02 -5.69 1.95
CA ASP A 328 -14.52 -4.31 1.92
C ASP A 328 -14.11 -3.76 3.31
N THR A 329 -14.03 -4.63 4.32
CA THR A 329 -13.78 -4.28 5.72
C THR A 329 -14.87 -3.45 6.40
N ARG A 330 -16.03 -3.26 5.73
CA ARG A 330 -17.18 -2.49 6.25
C ARG A 330 -18.41 -3.38 6.47
N HIS A 331 -18.42 -4.56 5.87
CA HIS A 331 -19.49 -5.54 5.99
C HIS A 331 -19.05 -6.74 6.82
N VAL A 332 -20.01 -7.34 7.52
CA VAL A 332 -19.78 -8.56 8.31
C VAL A 332 -20.01 -9.76 7.40
N VAL A 333 -18.95 -10.44 7.00
CA VAL A 333 -19.00 -11.60 6.09
C VAL A 333 -18.79 -12.95 6.79
N TYR A 334 -18.74 -12.93 8.12
CA TYR A 334 -18.51 -14.11 8.96
C TYR A 334 -19.27 -13.98 10.29
N ARG A 335 -19.35 -15.06 11.06
CA ARG A 335 -19.91 -15.06 12.42
C ARG A 335 -18.79 -14.80 13.43
N PRO A 336 -18.80 -13.66 14.16
CA PRO A 336 -17.88 -13.42 15.28
C PRO A 336 -18.11 -14.45 16.41
N VAL A 337 -17.15 -14.61 17.32
CA VAL A 337 -17.25 -15.57 18.43
C VAL A 337 -18.12 -15.04 19.54
N LYS A 338 -17.90 -13.80 19.98
CA LYS A 338 -18.59 -13.21 21.14
C LYS A 338 -19.62 -12.15 20.75
N LEU A 339 -19.46 -11.51 19.60
CA LEU A 339 -20.35 -10.46 19.13
C LEU A 339 -21.41 -11.01 18.18
N ALA A 340 -22.63 -10.52 18.26
CA ALA A 340 -23.60 -10.71 17.18
C ALA A 340 -23.16 -9.92 15.93
N PRO A 341 -23.42 -10.44 14.69
CA PRO A 341 -23.06 -9.73 13.45
C PRO A 341 -23.62 -8.31 13.37
N ASP A 342 -24.88 -8.10 13.79
CA ASP A 342 -25.52 -6.78 13.78
C ASP A 342 -24.93 -5.85 14.84
N ALA A 343 -24.53 -6.37 16.01
CA ALA A 343 -23.83 -5.60 17.03
C ALA A 343 -22.45 -5.15 16.53
N LEU A 344 -21.71 -6.04 15.85
CA LEU A 344 -20.43 -5.69 15.23
C LEU A 344 -20.59 -4.56 14.19
N LYS A 345 -21.59 -4.67 13.31
CA LYS A 345 -21.84 -3.63 12.30
C LYS A 345 -22.25 -2.30 12.93
N SER A 346 -23.16 -2.34 13.89
CA SER A 346 -23.64 -1.15 14.60
C SER A 346 -22.53 -0.47 15.40
N GLY A 347 -21.69 -1.25 16.08
CA GLY A 347 -20.54 -0.76 16.84
C GLY A 347 -19.47 -0.15 15.95
N TYR A 348 -19.20 -0.75 14.79
CA TYR A 348 -18.31 -0.17 13.77
C TYR A 348 -18.82 1.21 13.28
N ASP A 349 -20.10 1.33 12.94
CA ASP A 349 -20.70 2.57 12.49
C ASP A 349 -20.71 3.63 13.62
N TRP A 350 -20.93 3.19 14.88
CA TRP A 350 -20.86 4.04 16.05
C TRP A 350 -19.43 4.57 16.28
N ALA A 351 -18.41 3.71 16.14
CA ALA A 351 -17.02 4.09 16.34
C ALA A 351 -16.58 5.22 15.39
N TYR A 352 -16.94 5.12 14.11
CA TYR A 352 -16.68 6.20 13.16
C TYR A 352 -17.41 7.50 13.52
N ARG A 353 -18.68 7.44 13.90
CA ARG A 353 -19.45 8.62 14.27
C ARG A 353 -18.89 9.29 15.53
N GLU A 354 -18.55 8.49 16.54
CA GLU A 354 -18.07 8.99 17.82
C GLU A 354 -16.66 9.58 17.72
N PHE A 355 -15.73 8.86 17.10
CA PHE A 355 -14.36 9.35 16.93
C PHE A 355 -14.30 10.68 16.17
N TYR A 356 -15.11 10.83 15.15
CA TYR A 356 -15.15 12.04 14.31
C TYR A 356 -16.22 13.06 14.73
N ARG A 357 -16.78 13.01 15.94
CA ARG A 357 -17.59 14.11 16.49
C ARG A 357 -16.71 15.34 16.71
N TRP A 358 -17.30 16.54 16.56
CA TRP A 358 -16.55 17.79 16.80
C TRP A 358 -15.93 17.87 18.18
N SER A 359 -16.66 17.41 19.22
CA SER A 359 -16.15 17.31 20.58
C SER A 359 -14.96 16.34 20.70
N SER A 360 -15.01 15.21 20.03
CA SER A 360 -13.94 14.20 20.04
C SER A 360 -12.69 14.73 19.32
N ILE A 361 -12.85 15.35 18.15
CA ILE A 361 -11.75 15.99 17.42
C ILE A 361 -11.09 17.10 18.27
N ALA A 362 -11.91 17.95 18.92
CA ALA A 362 -11.40 19.00 19.79
C ALA A 362 -10.65 18.40 20.99
N SER A 363 -11.24 17.42 21.68
CA SER A 363 -10.61 16.74 22.81
C SER A 363 -9.27 16.10 22.41
N ALA A 364 -9.23 15.32 21.31
CA ALA A 364 -7.99 14.72 20.83
C ALA A 364 -6.92 15.76 20.48
N SER A 365 -7.31 16.92 19.93
CA SER A 365 -6.37 17.99 19.58
C SER A 365 -5.70 18.62 20.81
N LEU A 366 -6.40 18.69 21.96
CA LEU A 366 -5.87 19.27 23.20
C LEU A 366 -4.75 18.45 23.85
N HIS A 367 -4.54 17.20 23.44
CA HIS A 367 -3.41 16.39 23.90
C HIS A 367 -2.04 16.91 23.45
N HIS A 368 -1.99 17.75 22.42
CA HIS A 368 -0.75 18.39 22.00
C HIS A 368 -0.42 19.58 22.92
N GLY A 369 0.82 19.64 23.39
CA GLY A 369 1.25 20.71 24.32
C GLY A 369 1.31 22.11 23.70
N GLU A 370 1.46 22.21 22.36
CA GLU A 370 1.60 23.48 21.64
C GLU A 370 0.33 23.81 20.84
N LEU A 371 -0.14 25.05 20.92
CA LEU A 371 -1.30 25.54 20.15
C LEU A 371 -1.19 25.29 18.65
N LYS A 372 0.01 25.39 18.08
CA LYS A 372 0.27 25.10 16.68
C LYS A 372 -0.04 23.65 16.32
N HIS A 373 0.34 22.71 17.15
CA HIS A 373 0.09 21.28 16.96
C HIS A 373 -1.38 20.95 17.21
N GLN A 374 -2.02 21.59 18.20
CA GLN A 374 -3.45 21.47 18.44
C GLN A 374 -4.26 21.92 17.21
N ALA A 375 -3.97 23.12 16.69
CA ALA A 375 -4.62 23.63 15.49
C ALA A 375 -4.39 22.73 14.28
N LYS A 376 -3.14 22.27 14.07
CA LYS A 376 -2.81 21.35 12.96
C LYS A 376 -3.62 20.07 13.06
N HIS A 377 -3.70 19.45 14.24
CA HIS A 377 -4.48 18.23 14.48
C HIS A 377 -5.96 18.48 14.17
N PHE A 378 -6.54 19.52 14.76
CA PHE A 378 -7.95 19.84 14.60
C PHE A 378 -8.32 20.04 13.12
N PHE A 379 -7.59 20.91 12.41
CA PHE A 379 -7.88 21.19 11.01
C PHE A 379 -7.63 20.00 10.09
N TYR A 380 -6.64 19.16 10.39
CA TYR A 380 -6.38 17.96 9.60
C TYR A 380 -7.49 16.91 9.78
N ALA A 381 -7.84 16.58 11.04
CA ALA A 381 -8.90 15.62 11.34
C ALA A 381 -10.27 16.08 10.81
N ALA A 382 -10.61 17.38 11.04
CA ALA A 382 -11.83 17.97 10.50
C ALA A 382 -11.84 18.01 8.97
N GLY A 383 -10.72 18.42 8.35
CA GLY A 383 -10.58 18.48 6.89
C GLY A 383 -10.71 17.11 6.23
N TRP A 384 -10.12 16.09 6.84
CA TRP A 384 -10.17 14.73 6.30
C TRP A 384 -11.60 14.15 6.31
N LYS A 385 -12.33 14.25 7.41
CA LYS A 385 -13.61 13.54 7.56
C LYS A 385 -14.85 14.42 7.39
N LYS A 386 -14.83 15.64 7.90
CA LYS A 386 -16.02 16.51 7.82
C LYS A 386 -16.25 17.09 6.44
N PHE A 387 -15.18 17.24 5.66
CA PHE A 387 -15.26 17.71 4.28
C PHE A 387 -15.25 16.55 3.27
N GLU A 388 -15.38 15.30 3.71
CA GLU A 388 -15.47 14.14 2.81
C GLU A 388 -16.55 14.32 1.71
N PRO A 389 -17.78 14.79 2.00
CA PRO A 389 -18.78 15.04 0.95
C PRO A 389 -18.36 16.12 -0.05
N LEU A 390 -17.59 17.11 0.40
CA LEU A 390 -17.05 18.16 -0.48
C LEU A 390 -15.94 17.61 -1.37
N TRP A 391 -15.07 16.75 -0.82
CA TRP A 391 -14.02 16.08 -1.59
C TRP A 391 -14.63 15.17 -2.65
N ASP A 392 -15.67 14.40 -2.30
CA ASP A 392 -16.42 13.58 -3.25
C ASP A 392 -17.00 14.41 -4.40
N LEU A 393 -17.58 15.57 -4.07
CA LEU A 393 -18.12 16.49 -5.09
C LEU A 393 -17.01 17.02 -6.00
N ILE A 394 -15.87 17.46 -5.42
CA ILE A 394 -14.73 17.98 -6.18
C ILE A 394 -14.14 16.89 -7.09
N ILE A 395 -14.02 15.66 -6.61
CA ILE A 395 -13.52 14.51 -7.39
C ILE A 395 -14.49 14.22 -8.55
N ARG A 396 -15.80 14.10 -8.25
CA ARG A 396 -16.83 13.83 -9.27
C ARG A 396 -16.93 14.97 -10.31
N ALA A 397 -16.76 16.22 -9.87
CA ALA A 397 -16.74 17.36 -10.77
C ALA A 397 -15.46 17.48 -11.62
N ARG A 398 -14.49 16.58 -11.42
CA ARG A 398 -13.17 16.58 -12.10
C ARG A 398 -12.38 17.88 -11.92
N GLN A 399 -12.61 18.61 -10.83
CA GLN A 399 -12.02 19.93 -10.56
C GLN A 399 -10.81 19.87 -9.58
N LEU A 400 -10.18 18.71 -9.40
CA LEU A 400 -9.00 18.58 -8.56
C LEU A 400 -7.81 19.46 -8.99
N ASN A 401 -7.76 19.82 -10.28
CA ASN A 401 -6.76 20.77 -10.82
C ASN A 401 -6.72 22.10 -10.06
N TRP A 402 -7.85 22.50 -9.49
CA TRP A 402 -7.97 23.75 -8.78
C TRP A 402 -7.48 23.67 -7.33
N ALA A 403 -7.68 22.53 -6.69
CA ALA A 403 -7.30 22.29 -5.30
C ALA A 403 -5.82 21.91 -5.13
N THR A 404 -5.24 21.19 -6.10
CA THR A 404 -3.86 20.69 -6.03
C THR A 404 -2.81 21.78 -5.88
N PRO A 405 -2.85 22.93 -6.63
CA PRO A 405 -1.86 24.01 -6.44
C PRO A 405 -1.98 24.68 -5.07
N LEU A 406 -3.18 24.82 -4.53
CA LEU A 406 -3.39 25.36 -3.20
C LEU A 406 -2.84 24.43 -2.12
N LEU A 407 -3.08 23.13 -2.24
CA LEU A 407 -2.55 22.11 -1.35
C LEU A 407 -1.01 22.09 -1.37
N GLU A 408 -0.41 22.11 -2.54
CA GLU A 408 1.05 22.19 -2.74
C GLU A 408 1.64 23.49 -2.18
N ALA A 409 0.95 24.63 -2.34
CA ALA A 409 1.37 25.92 -1.78
C ALA A 409 1.37 25.90 -0.24
N VAL A 410 0.37 25.26 0.38
CA VAL A 410 0.30 25.09 1.82
C VAL A 410 1.41 24.14 2.31
N LEU A 411 1.58 23.01 1.65
CA LEU A 411 2.60 22.01 2.01
C LEU A 411 4.02 22.55 1.81
N SER A 412 4.29 23.31 0.74
CA SER A 412 5.60 23.90 0.47
C SER A 412 6.01 24.95 1.53
N ARG A 413 5.05 25.62 2.18
CA ARG A 413 5.34 26.53 3.30
C ARG A 413 5.79 25.79 4.56
N VAL A 414 5.30 24.56 4.76
CA VAL A 414 5.70 23.69 5.88
C VAL A 414 7.14 23.18 5.70
N THR A 415 7.61 23.03 4.45
CA THR A 415 8.97 22.53 4.12
C THR A 415 10.05 23.61 4.13
N ARG A 416 9.69 24.90 4.12
CA ARG A 416 10.65 26.02 4.07
C ARG A 416 11.43 26.26 5.38
N ALA A 417 11.15 25.55 6.45
CA ALA A 417 11.87 25.69 7.72
C ALA A 417 13.22 24.93 7.66
N LYS A 418 14.28 25.73 7.39
CA LYS A 418 15.72 25.48 7.63
C LYS A 418 16.24 24.04 7.51
N SER A 419 16.79 23.72 6.33
CA SER A 419 17.80 22.67 6.20
C SER A 419 18.92 23.13 5.25
N PRO A 420 20.19 22.82 5.50
CA PRO A 420 21.29 23.16 4.61
C PRO A 420 21.14 22.42 3.27
N ARG A 421 21.58 23.05 2.18
CA ARG A 421 21.63 22.40 0.86
C ARG A 421 22.53 21.16 0.92
N PRO A 422 22.11 20.00 0.42
CA PRO A 422 23.01 18.91 0.16
C PRO A 422 23.98 19.29 -0.97
N ALA A 423 25.17 18.71 -0.95
CA ALA A 423 26.10 18.76 -2.08
C ALA A 423 25.42 18.18 -3.34
N PRO A 424 25.72 18.69 -4.54
CA PRO A 424 25.15 18.13 -5.76
C PRO A 424 25.53 16.65 -5.85
N LEU A 425 24.50 15.81 -6.08
CA LEU A 425 24.72 14.41 -6.41
C LEU A 425 25.59 14.36 -7.66
N ALA A 426 26.62 13.51 -7.65
CA ALA A 426 27.47 13.26 -8.80
C ALA A 426 26.60 13.01 -10.05
N GLU A 427 27.10 13.50 -11.20
CA GLU A 427 26.38 13.50 -12.48
C GLU A 427 25.63 12.20 -12.78
N PRO A 428 24.46 12.25 -13.44
CA PRO A 428 23.71 11.05 -13.79
C PRO A 428 24.57 10.13 -14.63
N PHE A 429 24.71 8.91 -14.18
CA PHE A 429 25.44 7.84 -14.85
C PHE A 429 24.84 7.67 -16.26
N ASN A 430 25.60 8.06 -17.27
CA ASN A 430 25.20 7.98 -18.67
C ASN A 430 25.31 6.51 -19.12
N ILE A 431 24.17 5.81 -19.18
CA ILE A 431 24.09 4.37 -19.50
C ILE A 431 24.41 4.09 -21.00
N LEU A 432 24.66 5.13 -21.81
CA LEU A 432 24.82 4.99 -23.26
C LEU A 432 26.26 4.94 -23.79
N GLU A 433 27.30 5.03 -22.93
CA GLU A 433 28.69 4.94 -23.37
C GLU A 433 29.53 4.00 -22.51
N GLN A 434 29.22 2.73 -22.47
CA GLN A 434 30.23 1.69 -22.28
C GLN A 434 30.25 0.82 -23.52
N GLN A 435 31.10 1.21 -24.45
CA GLN A 435 31.58 0.38 -25.52
C GLN A 435 32.12 -0.93 -24.95
N ILE A 436 31.58 -2.03 -25.39
CA ILE A 436 32.12 -3.38 -25.17
C ILE A 436 33.50 -3.40 -25.83
N PRO A 437 34.61 -3.69 -25.13
CA PRO A 437 35.88 -3.92 -25.78
C PRO A 437 35.78 -5.21 -26.59
N ALA A 438 35.92 -5.06 -27.91
CA ALA A 438 36.18 -6.19 -28.80
C ALA A 438 37.59 -6.71 -28.48
N ASN A 439 37.70 -7.79 -27.67
CA ASN A 439 38.74 -8.81 -27.76
C ASN A 439 38.73 -9.70 -26.52
N SER A 440 38.17 -10.87 -26.64
CA SER A 440 38.65 -12.12 -26.00
C SER A 440 37.82 -13.31 -26.49
N GLY A 441 38.00 -13.65 -27.75
CA GLY A 441 37.70 -14.99 -28.26
C GLY A 441 38.78 -15.97 -27.80
N THR A 442 38.71 -16.48 -26.57
CA THR A 442 39.55 -17.62 -26.12
C THR A 442 39.10 -18.23 -24.78
N ALA A 443 37.95 -17.88 -24.23
CA ALA A 443 37.50 -18.46 -22.95
C ALA A 443 36.21 -19.30 -23.03
N VAL A 444 35.67 -19.54 -24.21
CA VAL A 444 34.42 -20.33 -24.39
C VAL A 444 34.68 -21.80 -24.70
N HIS A 445 35.95 -22.18 -25.01
CA HIS A 445 36.31 -23.56 -25.36
C HIS A 445 36.72 -24.46 -24.20
N GLU A 446 36.96 -23.92 -22.99
CA GLU A 446 37.37 -24.71 -21.82
C GLU A 446 36.23 -25.13 -20.87
N LEU A 447 35.02 -24.57 -21.03
CA LEU A 447 33.87 -24.92 -20.18
C LEU A 447 32.96 -26.01 -20.75
N LEU A 448 33.20 -26.45 -21.97
CA LEU A 448 32.42 -27.54 -22.63
C LEU A 448 33.02 -28.93 -22.48
N ASN A 449 34.23 -29.08 -21.88
CA ASN A 449 34.92 -30.37 -21.74
C ASN A 449 34.88 -30.97 -20.31
N LEU A 450 34.04 -30.47 -19.42
CA LEU A 450 33.91 -30.99 -18.03
C LEU A 450 32.60 -31.75 -17.76
N HIS A 451 31.80 -32.05 -18.81
CA HIS A 451 30.56 -32.83 -18.64
C HIS A 451 30.56 -34.24 -19.27
N GLU A 452 31.71 -34.76 -19.65
CA GLU A 452 31.81 -36.14 -20.16
C GLU A 452 32.68 -37.08 -19.31
N ARG A 453 32.97 -36.73 -18.07
CA ARG A 453 33.60 -37.70 -17.11
C ARG A 453 33.10 -37.44 -15.68
N ALA A 454 31.91 -37.95 -15.35
CA ALA A 454 31.57 -38.53 -14.04
C ALA A 454 30.13 -39.08 -14.08
#